data_38c3e430beda14bbd49f17948add43c8
#
_entry.id   38c3e430beda14bbd49f17948add43c8
#
_cell.length_a   1.000
_cell.length_b   1.000
_cell.length_c   1.000
_cell.angle_alpha   90.00
_cell.angle_beta   90.00
_cell.angle_gamma   90.00
#
_symmetry.space_group_name_H-M   'P 1'
#
loop_
_entity.id
_entity.type
_entity.pdbx_description
1 polymer ?
#
loop_
_entity_poly.entity_id
_entity_poly.type
_entity_poly.pdbx_seq_one_letter_code
_entity_poly.pdbx_strand_id
1 'polypeptide(L)'
;MSEIRKIENFAAPELDVYARLSEPQLLHYYEPQPGLFLAESPRVIERALDVGYEPVSFLAGSAELAANEALFAHCPDAPVYTAETKVLEQLTGFALTRGMLCAMHRRTLPAMEEICRNARRVAILENVVNPTNVGAISVLPPHLASMPCSSHQAAATRCTAAPSA
;
A
#
# COMPACT_ATOMS: atom_id res chain seq x y z
N MET A 1 10.93 9.29 16.18
CA MET A 1 9.97 8.33 16.74
C MET A 1 8.60 8.83 16.29
N SER A 2 7.82 8.02 15.62
CA SER A 2 6.47 8.43 15.15
C SER A 2 5.61 8.87 16.33
N GLU A 3 4.77 9.86 16.12
CA GLU A 3 3.84 10.34 17.12
C GLU A 3 2.68 9.34 17.27
N ILE A 4 2.51 8.77 18.47
CA ILE A 4 1.41 7.86 18.78
C ILE A 4 0.21 8.67 19.26
N ARG A 5 -0.91 8.59 18.55
CA ARG A 5 -2.15 9.31 18.83
C ARG A 5 -3.27 8.31 19.15
N LYS A 6 -3.78 8.37 20.36
CA LYS A 6 -4.96 7.58 20.74
C LYS A 6 -6.20 8.14 20.05
N ILE A 7 -7.00 7.28 19.45
CA ILE A 7 -8.26 7.67 18.81
C ILE A 7 -9.29 7.99 19.90
N GLU A 8 -9.71 9.24 19.95
CA GLU A 8 -10.75 9.72 20.85
C GLU A 8 -12.05 10.05 20.10
N ASN A 9 -11.92 10.42 18.81
CA ASN A 9 -13.05 10.82 17.97
C ASN A 9 -12.99 10.06 16.64
N PHE A 10 -13.97 9.18 16.39
CA PHE A 10 -14.10 8.45 15.12
C PHE A 10 -14.43 9.35 13.92
N ALA A 11 -14.95 10.55 14.17
CA ALA A 11 -15.30 11.49 13.12
C ALA A 11 -14.13 12.39 12.70
N ALA A 12 -12.93 12.15 13.23
CA ALA A 12 -11.74 12.91 12.88
C ALA A 12 -11.39 12.73 11.39
N PRO A 13 -11.19 13.81 10.62
CA PRO A 13 -10.95 13.75 9.17
C PRO A 13 -9.74 12.90 8.77
N GLU A 14 -8.71 12.86 9.62
CA GLU A 14 -7.50 12.08 9.43
C GLU A 14 -7.74 10.56 9.43
N LEU A 15 -8.89 10.11 9.94
CA LEU A 15 -9.30 8.71 9.95
C LEU A 15 -10.16 8.32 8.74
N ASP A 16 -10.57 9.28 7.92
CA ASP A 16 -11.44 9.02 6.76
C ASP A 16 -10.81 8.04 5.77
N VAL A 17 -9.49 8.10 5.61
CA VAL A 17 -8.73 7.19 4.73
C VAL A 17 -8.88 5.71 5.12
N TYR A 18 -9.18 5.43 6.39
CA TYR A 18 -9.34 4.07 6.90
C TYR A 18 -10.80 3.59 7.00
N ALA A 19 -11.73 4.52 7.06
CA ALA A 19 -13.10 4.21 7.45
C ALA A 19 -14.15 4.57 6.39
N ARG A 20 -13.94 5.67 5.66
CA ARG A 20 -14.99 6.30 4.86
C ARG A 20 -14.69 6.37 3.38
N LEU A 21 -13.40 6.26 3.01
CA LEU A 21 -13.01 6.36 1.62
C LEU A 21 -12.92 4.98 0.98
N SER A 22 -13.65 4.78 -0.10
CA SER A 22 -13.51 3.62 -0.97
C SER A 22 -12.18 3.65 -1.72
N GLU A 23 -11.73 2.51 -2.23
CA GLU A 23 -10.49 2.43 -3.01
C GLU A 23 -10.45 3.41 -4.21
N PRO A 24 -11.52 3.62 -5.00
CA PRO A 24 -11.56 4.66 -6.02
C PRO A 24 -11.38 6.08 -5.46
N GLN A 25 -11.98 6.40 -4.31
CA GLN A 25 -11.82 7.71 -3.69
C GLN A 25 -10.39 7.92 -3.17
N LEU A 26 -9.75 6.90 -2.63
CA LEU A 26 -8.33 6.97 -2.25
C LEU A 26 -7.42 7.18 -3.47
N LEU A 27 -7.72 6.54 -4.60
CA LEU A 27 -6.98 6.70 -5.84
C LEU A 27 -6.96 8.17 -6.31
N HIS A 28 -8.08 8.86 -6.19
CA HIS A 28 -8.27 10.24 -6.64
C HIS A 28 -8.10 11.29 -5.53
N TYR A 29 -7.61 10.89 -4.36
CA TYR A 29 -7.59 11.72 -3.15
C TYR A 29 -6.83 13.04 -3.32
N TYR A 30 -5.79 13.06 -4.13
CA TYR A 30 -4.95 14.24 -4.37
C TYR A 30 -4.94 14.70 -5.83
N GLU A 31 -5.97 14.39 -6.63
CA GLU A 31 -5.98 14.82 -8.03
C GLU A 31 -5.57 16.29 -8.22
N PRO A 32 -4.70 16.61 -9.19
CA PRO A 32 -4.14 15.74 -10.24
C PRO A 32 -2.93 14.89 -9.83
N GLN A 33 -2.44 14.97 -8.60
CA GLN A 33 -1.37 14.13 -8.10
C GLN A 33 -1.85 12.69 -7.83
N PRO A 34 -0.94 11.72 -7.78
CA PRO A 34 -1.27 10.35 -7.36
C PRO A 34 -1.93 10.32 -5.98
N GLY A 35 -3.00 9.54 -5.84
CA GLY A 35 -3.74 9.43 -4.59
C GLY A 35 -3.06 8.53 -3.56
N LEU A 36 -3.88 7.87 -2.76
CA LEU A 36 -3.45 6.98 -1.70
C LEU A 36 -3.77 5.51 -2.00
N PHE A 37 -3.16 4.62 -1.25
CA PHE A 37 -3.58 3.23 -1.11
C PHE A 37 -3.39 2.78 0.34
N LEU A 38 -4.11 1.73 0.74
CA LEU A 38 -3.94 1.10 2.05
C LEU A 38 -3.10 -0.16 1.92
N ALA A 39 -2.03 -0.24 2.70
CA ALA A 39 -1.24 -1.44 2.89
C ALA A 39 -1.71 -2.13 4.17
N GLU A 40 -2.08 -3.42 4.08
CA GLU A 40 -2.54 -4.20 5.21
C GLU A 40 -1.46 -5.19 5.66
N SER A 41 -1.15 -5.20 6.91
CA SER A 41 -0.17 -6.00 7.64
C SER A 41 1.26 -5.42 7.67
N PRO A 42 2.00 -5.65 8.77
CA PRO A 42 3.38 -5.18 8.91
C PRO A 42 4.27 -5.60 7.74
N ARG A 43 4.17 -6.86 7.32
CA ARG A 43 5.00 -7.40 6.21
C ARG A 43 4.75 -6.72 4.86
N VAL A 44 3.49 -6.36 4.56
CA VAL A 44 3.17 -5.64 3.32
C VAL A 44 3.66 -4.21 3.40
N ILE A 45 3.52 -3.57 4.57
CA ILE A 45 3.99 -2.22 4.84
C ILE A 45 5.51 -2.14 4.69
N GLU A 46 6.27 -3.04 5.33
CA GLU A 46 7.73 -3.12 5.20
C GLU A 46 8.16 -3.23 3.73
N ARG A 47 7.55 -4.13 2.97
CA ARG A 47 7.85 -4.28 1.54
C ARG A 47 7.56 -3.03 0.73
N ALA A 48 6.49 -2.31 1.06
CA ALA A 48 6.17 -1.05 0.41
C ALA A 48 7.22 0.03 0.73
N LEU A 49 7.66 0.11 1.99
CA LEU A 49 8.74 1.01 2.43
C LEU A 49 10.07 0.66 1.76
N ASP A 50 10.44 -0.62 1.68
CA ASP A 50 11.68 -1.10 1.03
C ASP A 50 11.77 -0.68 -0.43
N VAL A 51 10.64 -0.64 -1.13
CA VAL A 51 10.60 -0.14 -2.51
C VAL A 51 10.34 1.36 -2.58
N GLY A 52 10.32 2.06 -1.44
CA GLY A 52 10.30 3.52 -1.27
C GLY A 52 8.93 4.15 -1.44
N TYR A 53 7.84 3.47 -1.11
CA TYR A 53 6.57 4.16 -0.89
C TYR A 53 6.62 4.94 0.42
N GLU A 54 5.96 6.09 0.44
CA GLU A 54 5.97 7.01 1.59
C GLU A 54 4.69 6.84 2.42
N PRO A 55 4.80 6.57 3.74
CA PRO A 55 3.65 6.46 4.61
C PRO A 55 3.09 7.83 4.94
N VAL A 56 1.76 7.94 4.94
CA VAL A 56 1.02 9.13 5.40
C VAL A 56 0.67 8.99 6.88
N SER A 57 0.19 7.81 7.26
CA SER A 57 -0.16 7.49 8.64
C SER A 57 -0.33 5.98 8.83
N PHE A 58 -0.35 5.56 10.07
CA PHE A 58 -0.62 4.17 10.46
C PHE A 58 -1.89 4.10 11.30
N LEU A 59 -2.60 2.98 11.19
CA LEU A 59 -3.70 2.58 12.07
C LEU A 59 -3.37 1.22 12.66
N ALA A 60 -3.12 1.15 13.96
CA ALA A 60 -2.66 -0.07 14.62
C ALA A 60 -3.40 -0.32 15.94
N GLY A 61 -3.66 -1.58 16.24
CA GLY A 61 -4.14 -1.98 17.56
C GLY A 61 -3.09 -1.70 18.63
N SER A 62 -3.52 -1.40 19.85
CA SER A 62 -2.60 -1.13 20.97
C SER A 62 -1.64 -2.30 21.24
N ALA A 63 -2.04 -3.53 20.97
CA ALA A 63 -1.18 -4.71 21.09
C ALA A 63 -0.05 -4.74 20.04
N GLU A 64 -0.24 -4.11 18.88
CA GLU A 64 0.70 -4.09 17.77
C GLU A 64 1.81 -3.05 17.93
N LEU A 65 1.63 -2.06 18.82
CA LEU A 65 2.57 -0.96 18.97
C LEU A 65 3.96 -1.44 19.36
N ALA A 66 4.05 -2.28 20.40
CA ALA A 66 5.34 -2.79 20.91
C ALA A 66 5.98 -3.78 19.90
N ALA A 67 5.18 -4.60 19.24
CA ALA A 67 5.67 -5.57 18.27
C ALA A 67 6.26 -4.94 17.01
N ASN A 68 5.83 -3.70 16.67
CA ASN A 68 6.20 -3.00 15.44
C ASN A 68 6.94 -1.67 15.69
N GLU A 69 7.53 -1.49 16.87
CA GLU A 69 8.22 -0.26 17.25
C GLU A 69 9.33 0.12 16.26
N ALA A 70 10.10 -0.85 15.80
CA ALA A 70 11.15 -0.64 14.81
C ALA A 70 10.59 -0.09 13.48
N LEU A 71 9.45 -0.59 13.02
CA LEU A 71 8.77 -0.11 11.81
C LEU A 71 8.37 1.36 11.95
N PHE A 72 7.75 1.72 13.06
CA PHE A 72 7.37 3.10 13.32
C PHE A 72 8.58 4.04 13.47
N ALA A 73 9.67 3.56 14.05
CA ALA A 73 10.90 4.34 14.18
C ALA A 73 11.52 4.72 12.83
N HIS A 74 11.33 3.90 11.79
CA HIS A 74 11.77 4.22 10.42
C HIS A 74 10.92 5.31 9.75
N CYS A 75 9.74 5.61 10.29
CA CYS A 75 8.79 6.55 9.68
C CYS A 75 8.41 7.67 10.67
N PRO A 76 9.35 8.48 11.16
CA PRO A 76 9.13 9.41 12.28
C PRO A 76 8.07 10.48 11.99
N ASP A 77 7.86 10.83 10.73
CA ASP A 77 6.95 11.88 10.30
C ASP A 77 5.50 11.39 10.11
N ALA A 78 5.29 10.07 10.08
CA ALA A 78 3.97 9.49 9.92
C ALA A 78 3.34 9.18 11.30
N PRO A 79 2.20 9.79 11.66
CA PRO A 79 1.53 9.52 12.92
C PRO A 79 0.97 8.10 12.98
N VAL A 80 0.94 7.53 14.19
CA VAL A 80 0.34 6.23 14.48
C VAL A 80 -0.94 6.43 15.26
N TYR A 81 -2.08 6.22 14.61
CA TYR A 81 -3.39 6.21 15.27
C TYR A 81 -3.63 4.85 15.91
N THR A 82 -4.01 4.85 17.17
CA THR A 82 -4.19 3.61 17.92
C THR A 82 -5.44 3.60 18.77
N ALA A 83 -6.01 2.42 18.88
CA ALA A 83 -7.10 2.10 19.82
C ALA A 83 -7.12 0.61 20.12
N GLU A 84 -8.05 0.19 21.00
CA GLU A 84 -8.31 -1.22 21.19
C GLU A 84 -8.89 -1.85 19.91
N THR A 85 -8.61 -3.14 19.69
CA THR A 85 -9.03 -3.86 18.46
C THR A 85 -10.52 -3.72 18.15
N LYS A 86 -11.37 -3.86 19.17
CA LYS A 86 -12.84 -3.70 19.02
C LYS A 86 -13.24 -2.30 18.52
N VAL A 87 -12.51 -1.29 18.95
CA VAL A 87 -12.73 0.09 18.57
C VAL A 87 -12.32 0.31 17.11
N LEU A 88 -11.19 -0.30 16.69
CA LEU A 88 -10.73 -0.25 15.30
C LEU A 88 -11.68 -0.99 14.36
N GLU A 89 -12.23 -2.13 14.75
CA GLU A 89 -13.25 -2.85 13.98
C GLU A 89 -14.51 -2.02 13.74
N GLN A 90 -14.94 -1.25 14.76
CA GLN A 90 -16.06 -0.33 14.61
C GLN A 90 -15.74 0.82 13.64
N LEU A 91 -14.50 1.31 13.66
CA LEU A 91 -14.05 2.37 12.78
C LEU A 91 -13.99 1.93 11.32
N THR A 92 -13.31 0.81 11.05
CA THR A 92 -13.05 0.31 9.69
C THR A 92 -14.22 -0.45 9.09
N GLY A 93 -15.14 -0.94 9.93
CA GLY A 93 -16.27 -1.79 9.50
C GLY A 93 -15.88 -3.24 9.21
N PHE A 94 -14.62 -3.63 9.43
CA PHE A 94 -14.12 -5.00 9.31
C PHE A 94 -13.06 -5.31 10.37
N ALA A 95 -12.88 -6.60 10.67
CA ALA A 95 -11.86 -7.03 11.62
C ALA A 95 -10.45 -6.83 11.02
N LEU A 96 -9.59 -6.10 11.73
CA LEU A 96 -8.18 -5.97 11.38
C LEU A 96 -7.43 -7.28 11.68
N THR A 97 -7.70 -8.31 10.89
CA THR A 97 -7.16 -9.67 11.10
C THR A 97 -5.63 -9.74 11.04
N ARG A 98 -5.00 -8.72 10.47
CA ARG A 98 -3.54 -8.60 10.33
C ARG A 98 -2.95 -7.46 11.15
N GLY A 99 -3.73 -6.92 12.08
CA GLY A 99 -3.33 -6.03 13.16
C GLY A 99 -3.06 -4.58 12.81
N MET A 100 -2.75 -4.25 11.55
CA MET A 100 -2.32 -2.90 11.16
C MET A 100 -2.68 -2.55 9.73
N LEU A 101 -3.02 -1.26 9.50
CA LEU A 101 -3.12 -0.61 8.19
C LEU A 101 -2.12 0.54 8.10
N CYS A 102 -1.67 0.85 6.90
CA CYS A 102 -0.90 2.05 6.60
C CYS A 102 -1.46 2.72 5.35
N ALA A 103 -1.82 4.00 5.46
CA ALA A 103 -2.11 4.83 4.30
C ALA A 103 -0.79 5.29 3.69
N MET A 104 -0.60 5.08 2.40
CA MET A 104 0.63 5.37 1.69
C MET A 104 0.36 6.18 0.43
N HIS A 105 1.29 7.07 0.08
CA HIS A 105 1.24 7.80 -1.19
C HIS A 105 1.42 6.85 -2.37
N ARG A 106 0.58 7.00 -3.39
CA ARG A 106 0.84 6.39 -4.70
C ARG A 106 1.96 7.15 -5.40
N ARG A 107 2.73 6.43 -6.21
CA ARG A 107 3.76 7.03 -7.04
C ARG A 107 3.19 7.43 -8.39
N THR A 108 3.76 8.47 -8.99
CA THR A 108 3.55 8.77 -10.40
C THR A 108 4.00 7.58 -11.23
N LEU A 109 3.12 7.08 -12.06
CA LEU A 109 3.44 5.97 -12.96
C LEU A 109 4.31 6.48 -14.12
N PRO A 110 5.33 5.71 -14.55
CA PRO A 110 6.08 6.04 -15.75
C PRO A 110 5.19 5.97 -16.99
N ALA A 111 5.50 6.77 -17.99
CA ALA A 111 4.78 6.72 -19.26
C ALA A 111 4.93 5.35 -19.93
N MET A 112 3.91 4.93 -20.68
CA MET A 112 3.91 3.62 -21.36
C MET A 112 5.11 3.48 -22.29
N GLU A 113 5.48 4.54 -22.99
CA GLU A 113 6.63 4.61 -23.88
C GLU A 113 7.95 4.35 -23.15
N GLU A 114 8.05 4.81 -21.89
CA GLU A 114 9.22 4.58 -21.05
C GLU A 114 9.29 3.12 -20.60
N ILE A 115 8.16 2.54 -20.20
CA ILE A 115 8.07 1.13 -19.80
C ILE A 115 8.43 0.21 -20.96
N CYS A 116 7.96 0.53 -22.18
CA CYS A 116 8.12 -0.32 -23.36
C CYS A 116 9.46 -0.13 -24.08
N ARG A 117 10.18 0.95 -23.86
CA ARG A 117 11.37 1.36 -24.66
C ARG A 117 12.42 0.25 -24.85
N ASN A 118 12.69 -0.53 -23.80
CA ASN A 118 13.68 -1.61 -23.84
C ASN A 118 13.05 -2.98 -23.50
N ALA A 119 11.73 -3.08 -23.58
CA ALA A 119 11.03 -4.29 -23.21
C ALA A 119 11.06 -5.29 -24.37
N ARG A 120 11.59 -6.48 -24.12
CA ARG A 120 11.53 -7.60 -25.08
C ARG A 120 10.16 -8.26 -25.13
N ARG A 121 9.38 -8.12 -24.06
CA ARG A 121 8.01 -8.64 -23.92
C ARG A 121 7.23 -7.72 -22.99
N VAL A 122 5.95 -7.54 -23.26
CA VAL A 122 5.01 -6.73 -22.47
C VAL A 122 3.80 -7.58 -22.20
N ALA A 123 3.35 -7.63 -20.94
CA ALA A 123 2.08 -8.20 -20.57
C ALA A 123 1.07 -7.07 -20.33
N ILE A 124 -0.08 -7.14 -20.98
CA ILE A 124 -1.20 -6.22 -20.79
C ILE A 124 -2.28 -7.00 -20.06
N LEU A 125 -2.67 -6.52 -18.88
CA LEU A 125 -3.74 -7.10 -18.09
C LEU A 125 -4.95 -6.19 -18.19
N GLU A 126 -6.02 -6.69 -18.78
CA GLU A 126 -7.28 -5.97 -18.94
C GLU A 126 -8.37 -6.68 -18.16
N ASN A 127 -9.16 -5.92 -17.36
CA ASN A 127 -10.28 -6.41 -16.57
C ASN A 127 -9.93 -7.57 -15.61
N VAL A 128 -8.71 -7.61 -15.09
CA VAL A 128 -8.34 -8.59 -14.07
C VAL A 128 -8.80 -8.08 -12.70
N VAL A 129 -9.96 -8.53 -12.27
CA VAL A 129 -10.59 -8.10 -11.01
C VAL A 129 -9.92 -8.71 -9.77
N ASN A 130 -9.42 -9.95 -9.88
CA ASN A 130 -8.83 -10.64 -8.74
C ASN A 130 -7.34 -10.28 -8.58
N PRO A 131 -6.94 -9.61 -7.49
CA PRO A 131 -5.55 -9.23 -7.24
C PRO A 131 -4.61 -10.44 -7.12
N THR A 132 -5.11 -11.60 -6.71
CA THR A 132 -4.33 -12.85 -6.67
C THR A 132 -3.85 -13.26 -8.07
N ASN A 133 -4.68 -13.06 -9.09
CA ASN A 133 -4.30 -13.35 -10.47
C ASN A 133 -3.23 -12.39 -10.98
N VAL A 134 -3.32 -11.10 -10.60
CA VAL A 134 -2.27 -10.10 -10.90
C VAL A 134 -0.95 -10.53 -10.23
N GLY A 135 -1.01 -10.92 -8.95
CA GLY A 135 0.14 -11.43 -8.21
C GLY A 135 0.77 -12.67 -8.85
N ALA A 136 -0.05 -13.63 -9.27
CA ALA A 136 0.43 -14.85 -9.91
C ALA A 136 1.17 -14.57 -11.24
N ILE A 137 0.69 -13.62 -12.03
CA ILE A 137 1.34 -13.19 -13.27
C ILE A 137 2.65 -12.45 -12.97
N SER A 138 2.70 -11.67 -11.89
CA SER A 138 3.88 -10.91 -11.48
C SER A 138 5.02 -11.79 -10.92
N VAL A 139 4.72 -13.01 -10.48
CA VAL A 139 5.69 -14.00 -9.93
C VAL A 139 6.13 -15.03 -10.98
N LEU A 140 6.06 -14.71 -12.26
CA LEU A 140 6.54 -15.60 -13.31
C LEU A 140 8.05 -15.91 -13.15
N PRO A 141 8.48 -17.14 -13.50
CA PRO A 141 9.87 -17.57 -13.34
C PRO A 141 10.86 -16.64 -14.10
N PRO A 142 12.14 -16.55 -13.67
CA PRO A 142 13.11 -15.58 -14.18
C PRO A 142 13.27 -15.54 -15.71
N HIS A 143 13.08 -16.64 -16.41
CA HIS A 143 13.11 -16.69 -17.87
C HIS A 143 11.88 -16.07 -18.54
N LEU A 144 10.81 -15.77 -17.76
CA LEU A 144 9.63 -15.01 -18.16
C LEU A 144 9.52 -13.66 -17.42
N ALA A 145 10.32 -13.47 -16.37
CA ALA A 145 10.25 -12.32 -15.46
C ALA A 145 10.84 -11.00 -16.01
N SER A 146 11.35 -10.99 -17.23
CA SER A 146 11.76 -9.75 -17.91
C SER A 146 10.58 -9.00 -18.57
N MET A 147 9.35 -9.24 -18.12
CA MET A 147 8.16 -8.61 -18.66
C MET A 147 7.73 -7.43 -17.80
N PRO A 148 7.74 -6.19 -18.33
CA PRO A 148 7.02 -5.10 -17.70
C PRO A 148 5.52 -5.44 -17.71
N CYS A 149 4.88 -5.29 -16.56
CA CYS A 149 3.45 -5.54 -16.41
C CYS A 149 2.72 -4.19 -16.35
N SER A 150 1.77 -3.99 -17.23
CA SER A 150 0.87 -2.84 -17.23
C SER A 150 -0.55 -3.33 -16.97
N SER A 151 -1.23 -2.78 -15.96
CA SER A 151 -2.65 -3.01 -15.73
C SER A 151 -3.43 -1.74 -16.06
N HIS A 152 -4.54 -1.87 -16.76
CA HIS A 152 -5.41 -0.76 -17.15
C HIS A 152 -6.17 -0.13 -15.97
N GLN A 153 -6.11 -0.74 -14.79
CA GLN A 153 -6.49 -0.15 -13.51
C GLN A 153 -5.23 -0.04 -12.62
N ALA A 154 -4.52 1.04 -12.83
CA ALA A 154 -3.63 1.72 -11.89
C ALA A 154 -2.73 0.86 -10.97
N ALA A 155 -1.93 -0.03 -11.53
CA ALA A 155 -0.71 -0.48 -10.87
C ALA A 155 0.31 -0.94 -11.90
N ALA A 156 1.18 -0.05 -12.36
CA ALA A 156 2.39 -0.47 -13.05
C ALA A 156 3.37 -1.01 -12.01
N THR A 157 3.37 -2.30 -11.80
CA THR A 157 4.36 -2.97 -10.98
C THR A 157 5.54 -3.34 -11.86
N ARG A 158 6.69 -2.70 -11.65
CA ARG A 158 7.94 -3.09 -12.29
C ARG A 158 8.45 -4.36 -11.59
N CYS A 159 8.34 -5.52 -12.22
CA CYS A 159 9.09 -6.70 -11.77
C CYS A 159 10.57 -6.49 -12.10
N THR A 160 11.37 -6.11 -11.10
CA THR A 160 12.83 -6.14 -11.22
C THR A 160 13.28 -7.57 -10.94
N ALA A 161 13.86 -8.22 -11.96
CA ALA A 161 14.62 -9.44 -11.73
C ALA A 161 15.85 -9.09 -10.87
N ALA A 162 16.11 -9.87 -9.83
CA ALA A 162 17.36 -9.78 -9.08
C ALA A 162 18.53 -10.06 -10.04
N PRO A 163 19.67 -9.36 -9.90
CA PRO A 163 20.85 -9.69 -10.70
C PRO A 163 21.27 -11.11 -10.39
N SER A 164 21.44 -11.92 -11.42
CA SER A 164 22.06 -13.22 -11.33
C SER A 164 23.52 -13.07 -10.88
N ALA A 165 23.86 -13.69 -9.75
CA ALA A 165 25.24 -13.84 -9.32
C ALA A 165 26.00 -14.78 -10.27
#